data_8f1a22711c0016b481aaec95064a19c4
#
_entry.id   8f1a22711c0016b481aaec95064a19c4
#
_cell.length_a   1.000
_cell.length_b   1.000
_cell.length_c   1.000
_cell.angle_alpha   90.00
_cell.angle_beta   90.00
_cell.angle_gamma   90.00
#
_symmetry.space_group_name_H-M   'P 1'
#
loop_
_entity.id
_entity.type
_entity.pdbx_description
1 polymer ?
#
loop_
_entity_poly.entity_id
_entity_poly.type
_entity_poly.pdbx_seq_one_letter_code
_entity_poly.pdbx_strand_id
1 'polypeptide(L)'
;VEIKDIIKKVKQIEIRTKKKSEATLMGQYHSAFKGQGMTFSEVRPYQFGDEIRRIDWNKTARFREPFVKVMEEERELTMMLLVDISASMDYGTKTQLKREFVAEIAASLGFSAAGNNDKVGLILFADKVYKVIPPKKGRKHILAIISTILTADYVPAESKIDMALEYMMSVFKKRSMLFMFSDFEDEYDVKMLRVASRKHQLLGMRIFDDKDVEIPDVGYTLFQDAETGKQIWANTSSARWRYEFAEKQKQKVKNLEEDFENSSAKLMNINTGEDYSKFLYQYFRKR
;
A
#
# COMPACT_ATOMS: atom_id res chain seq x y z
N VAL A 1 -8.94 23.90 1.66
CA VAL A 1 -8.58 23.42 3.03
C VAL A 1 -7.44 24.28 3.55
N GLU A 2 -7.61 24.94 4.71
CA GLU A 2 -6.54 25.78 5.27
C GLU A 2 -5.33 24.92 5.70
N ILE A 3 -4.12 25.43 5.48
CA ILE A 3 -2.86 24.73 5.86
C ILE A 3 -2.87 24.33 7.34
N LYS A 4 -3.49 25.15 8.20
CA LYS A 4 -3.65 24.86 9.64
C LYS A 4 -4.47 23.59 9.90
N ASP A 5 -5.53 23.35 9.13
CA ASP A 5 -6.38 22.17 9.27
C ASP A 5 -5.65 20.90 8.84
N ILE A 6 -4.85 21.00 7.77
CA ILE A 6 -4.00 19.89 7.32
C ILE A 6 -2.97 19.52 8.38
N ILE A 7 -2.28 20.50 8.95
CA ILE A 7 -1.31 20.28 10.04
C ILE A 7 -1.99 19.63 11.25
N LYS A 8 -3.20 20.07 11.58
CA LYS A 8 -4.00 19.49 12.68
C LYS A 8 -4.37 18.05 12.39
N LYS A 9 -4.85 17.76 11.17
CA LYS A 9 -5.17 16.38 10.71
C LYS A 9 -3.94 15.49 10.72
N VAL A 10 -2.82 15.92 10.16
CA VAL A 10 -1.55 15.16 10.17
C VAL A 10 -1.12 14.83 11.60
N LYS A 11 -1.19 15.79 12.54
CA LYS A 11 -0.89 15.53 13.96
C LYS A 11 -1.87 14.55 14.60
N GLN A 12 -3.16 14.67 14.31
CA GLN A 12 -4.17 13.72 14.83
C GLN A 12 -3.94 12.31 14.31
N ILE A 13 -3.65 12.15 13.02
CA ILE A 13 -3.30 10.88 12.40
C ILE A 13 -2.06 10.30 13.07
N GLU A 14 -1.01 11.10 13.25
CA GLU A 14 0.20 10.67 13.93
C GLU A 14 -0.06 10.16 15.34
N ILE A 15 -0.84 10.89 16.15
CA ILE A 15 -1.16 10.51 17.53
C ILE A 15 -1.99 9.22 17.57
N ARG A 16 -3.01 9.10 16.69
CA ARG A 16 -3.85 7.89 16.60
C ARG A 16 -3.03 6.68 16.18
N THR A 17 -2.23 6.84 15.16
CA THR A 17 -1.40 5.78 14.59
C THR A 17 -0.33 5.32 15.60
N LYS A 18 0.29 6.26 16.31
CA LYS A 18 1.27 5.94 17.34
C LYS A 18 0.69 5.07 18.44
N LYS A 19 -0.51 5.39 18.94
CA LYS A 19 -1.21 4.55 19.93
C LYS A 19 -1.55 3.15 19.40
N LYS A 20 -1.84 3.00 18.11
CA LYS A 20 -2.19 1.72 17.48
C LYS A 20 -0.97 0.90 17.05
N SER A 21 0.12 1.53 16.61
CA SER A 21 1.27 0.85 16.00
C SER A 21 2.38 0.46 16.98
N GLU A 22 2.57 1.22 18.07
CA GLU A 22 3.73 1.02 18.95
C GLU A 22 3.80 -0.35 19.65
N ALA A 23 2.68 -1.02 19.90
CA ALA A 23 2.71 -2.28 20.64
C ALA A 23 2.58 -3.54 19.78
N THR A 24 1.89 -3.50 18.64
CA THR A 24 1.45 -4.72 17.97
C THR A 24 1.89 -4.81 16.51
N LEU A 25 1.76 -3.74 15.73
CA LEU A 25 2.07 -3.74 14.30
C LEU A 25 3.57 -3.75 14.02
N MET A 26 4.37 -3.03 14.81
CA MET A 26 5.82 -2.90 14.61
C MET A 26 6.56 -4.23 14.75
N GLY A 27 6.22 -5.02 15.78
CA GLY A 27 6.81 -6.34 15.98
C GLY A 27 6.43 -7.34 14.90
N GLN A 28 5.20 -7.28 14.42
CA GLN A 28 4.70 -8.19 13.38
C GLN A 28 5.17 -7.80 11.99
N TYR A 29 5.21 -6.50 11.69
CA TYR A 29 5.85 -5.99 10.48
C TYR A 29 7.30 -6.50 10.38
N HIS A 30 8.08 -6.36 11.45
CA HIS A 30 9.47 -6.85 11.50
C HIS A 30 9.55 -8.38 11.30
N SER A 31 8.63 -9.14 11.87
CA SER A 31 8.60 -10.61 11.73
C SER A 31 8.19 -11.04 10.31
N ALA A 32 7.23 -10.34 9.71
CA ALA A 32 6.69 -10.66 8.40
C ALA A 32 7.67 -10.36 7.25
N PHE A 33 8.56 -9.39 7.43
CA PHE A 33 9.45 -8.90 6.38
C PHE A 33 10.92 -9.00 6.80
N LYS A 34 11.38 -10.22 7.06
CA LYS A 34 12.82 -10.48 7.16
C LYS A 34 13.46 -10.28 5.79
N GLY A 35 14.40 -9.35 5.69
CA GLY A 35 15.17 -9.08 4.47
C GLY A 35 15.86 -10.34 3.98
N GLN A 36 15.89 -10.54 2.66
CA GLN A 36 16.53 -11.70 2.00
C GLN A 36 17.95 -11.37 1.49
N GLY A 37 18.47 -10.19 1.80
CA GLY A 37 19.81 -9.76 1.39
C GLY A 37 20.83 -10.03 2.48
N MET A 38 22.01 -10.52 2.09
CA MET A 38 23.18 -10.61 2.97
C MET A 38 24.16 -9.51 2.59
N THR A 39 24.45 -8.59 3.49
CA THR A 39 25.51 -7.60 3.36
C THR A 39 26.74 -8.04 4.13
N PHE A 40 27.90 -7.70 3.59
CA PHE A 40 29.18 -7.89 4.29
C PHE A 40 29.18 -7.03 5.56
N SER A 41 29.34 -7.64 6.74
CA SER A 41 29.43 -6.95 8.01
C SER A 41 30.89 -6.76 8.43
N GLU A 42 31.59 -7.86 8.64
CA GLU A 42 32.96 -7.84 9.10
C GLU A 42 33.74 -9.08 8.65
N VAL A 43 35.04 -9.11 8.93
CA VAL A 43 35.86 -10.32 8.77
C VAL A 43 36.45 -10.66 10.11
N ARG A 44 36.15 -11.88 10.60
CA ARG A 44 36.74 -12.44 11.82
C ARG A 44 37.59 -13.69 11.55
N PRO A 45 38.42 -14.09 12.48
CA PRO A 45 39.11 -15.37 12.39
C PRO A 45 38.12 -16.54 12.26
N TYR A 46 38.51 -17.53 11.46
CA TYR A 46 37.73 -18.75 11.25
C TYR A 46 37.59 -19.51 12.57
N GLN A 47 36.37 -20.00 12.82
CA GLN A 47 36.10 -20.93 13.93
C GLN A 47 35.59 -22.24 13.35
N PHE A 48 35.90 -23.35 14.07
CA PHE A 48 35.43 -24.66 13.66
C PHE A 48 33.91 -24.69 13.54
N GLY A 49 33.42 -25.08 12.34
CA GLY A 49 31.99 -25.06 12.02
C GLY A 49 31.56 -23.93 11.06
N ASP A 50 32.45 -22.96 10.79
CA ASP A 50 32.19 -21.94 9.81
C ASP A 50 32.18 -22.51 8.38
N GLU A 51 31.35 -21.93 7.52
CA GLU A 51 31.19 -22.32 6.12
C GLU A 51 32.46 -21.96 5.31
N ILE A 52 33.17 -22.95 4.78
CA ILE A 52 34.43 -22.78 4.02
C ILE A 52 34.25 -21.82 2.83
N ARG A 53 33.06 -21.78 2.23
CA ARG A 53 32.73 -20.87 1.11
C ARG A 53 32.78 -19.39 1.49
N ARG A 54 32.73 -19.06 2.79
CA ARG A 54 32.79 -17.69 3.30
C ARG A 54 34.21 -17.24 3.66
N ILE A 55 35.24 -18.06 3.44
CA ILE A 55 36.62 -17.67 3.69
C ILE A 55 37.03 -16.50 2.81
N ASP A 56 37.58 -15.46 3.44
CA ASP A 56 38.23 -14.34 2.76
C ASP A 56 39.68 -14.69 2.42
N TRP A 57 39.90 -15.24 1.25
CA TRP A 57 41.22 -15.67 0.81
C TRP A 57 42.24 -14.53 0.73
N ASN A 58 41.79 -13.29 0.51
CA ASN A 58 42.69 -12.11 0.45
C ASN A 58 43.25 -11.75 1.83
N LYS A 59 42.35 -11.75 2.87
CA LYS A 59 42.81 -11.55 4.26
C LYS A 59 43.60 -12.72 4.77
N THR A 60 43.16 -13.94 4.50
CA THR A 60 43.83 -15.18 4.88
C THR A 60 45.26 -15.21 4.35
N ALA A 61 45.49 -14.81 3.10
CA ALA A 61 46.81 -14.74 2.51
C ALA A 61 47.74 -13.69 3.17
N ARG A 62 47.18 -12.57 3.67
CA ARG A 62 47.93 -11.50 4.34
C ARG A 62 48.36 -11.86 5.76
N PHE A 63 47.41 -12.48 6.51
CA PHE A 63 47.62 -12.72 7.93
C PHE A 63 48.06 -14.16 8.26
N ARG A 64 48.11 -15.04 7.25
CA ARG A 64 48.50 -16.46 7.34
C ARG A 64 47.61 -17.29 8.30
N GLU A 65 46.45 -16.76 8.59
CA GLU A 65 45.40 -17.44 9.39
C GLU A 65 44.05 -17.32 8.61
N PRO A 66 43.24 -18.37 8.66
CA PRO A 66 41.96 -18.32 7.93
C PRO A 66 41.00 -17.29 8.53
N PHE A 67 40.47 -16.41 7.68
CA PHE A 67 39.47 -15.41 8.00
C PHE A 67 38.17 -15.69 7.26
N VAL A 68 37.03 -15.47 7.92
CA VAL A 68 35.68 -15.66 7.36
C VAL A 68 34.96 -14.32 7.25
N LYS A 69 34.28 -14.12 6.13
CA LYS A 69 33.35 -13.00 5.94
C LYS A 69 32.10 -13.26 6.74
N VAL A 70 31.85 -12.45 7.74
CA VAL A 70 30.58 -12.41 8.45
C VAL A 70 29.60 -11.59 7.60
N MET A 71 28.54 -12.24 7.18
CA MET A 71 27.46 -11.59 6.43
C MET A 71 26.31 -11.33 7.38
N GLU A 72 25.86 -10.08 7.46
CA GLU A 72 24.62 -9.72 8.13
C GLU A 72 23.48 -9.67 7.14
N GLU A 73 22.30 -10.10 7.58
CA GLU A 73 21.09 -10.00 6.78
C GLU A 73 20.76 -8.51 6.56
N GLU A 74 20.75 -8.07 5.29
CA GLU A 74 20.37 -6.69 4.97
C GLU A 74 18.88 -6.52 5.22
N ARG A 75 18.56 -5.90 6.34
CA ARG A 75 17.16 -5.71 6.80
C ARG A 75 16.50 -4.47 6.27
N GLU A 76 17.17 -3.72 5.38
CA GLU A 76 16.62 -2.49 4.83
C GLU A 76 15.64 -2.77 3.70
N LEU A 77 14.36 -2.68 4.01
CA LEU A 77 13.30 -2.83 3.03
C LEU A 77 12.92 -1.49 2.40
N THR A 78 12.39 -1.56 1.19
CA THR A 78 11.77 -0.40 0.54
C THR A 78 10.28 -0.65 0.41
N MET A 79 9.49 0.24 1.00
CA MET A 79 8.04 0.27 0.90
C MET A 79 7.63 1.36 -0.08
N MET A 80 6.79 1.04 -1.05
CA MET A 80 6.20 2.01 -1.96
C MET A 80 4.69 2.02 -1.78
N LEU A 81 4.15 3.19 -1.51
CA LEU A 81 2.72 3.44 -1.43
C LEU A 81 2.27 3.97 -2.80
N LEU A 82 1.40 3.24 -3.47
CA LEU A 82 0.76 3.63 -4.71
C LEU A 82 -0.66 4.05 -4.35
N VAL A 83 -0.96 5.34 -4.45
CA VAL A 83 -2.23 5.88 -4.00
C VAL A 83 -2.97 6.47 -5.19
N ASP A 84 -4.13 5.92 -5.42
CA ASP A 84 -5.09 6.39 -6.40
C ASP A 84 -5.69 7.73 -5.94
N ILE A 85 -5.68 8.71 -6.84
CA ILE A 85 -6.25 10.04 -6.65
C ILE A 85 -7.35 10.34 -7.68
N SER A 86 -8.00 9.32 -8.25
CA SER A 86 -9.23 9.50 -9.04
C SER A 86 -10.34 10.09 -8.18
N ALA A 87 -11.33 10.69 -8.81
CA ALA A 87 -12.40 11.38 -8.10
C ALA A 87 -13.24 10.44 -7.21
N SER A 88 -13.31 9.17 -7.54
CA SER A 88 -13.97 8.13 -6.74
C SER A 88 -13.34 7.96 -5.35
N MET A 89 -12.06 8.29 -5.20
CA MET A 89 -11.32 8.25 -3.93
C MET A 89 -11.54 9.50 -3.05
N ASP A 90 -12.14 10.59 -3.57
CA ASP A 90 -12.51 11.79 -2.80
C ASP A 90 -13.96 11.73 -2.27
N TYR A 91 -14.46 10.56 -1.98
CA TYR A 91 -15.79 10.28 -1.50
C TYR A 91 -15.78 9.60 -0.13
N GLY A 92 -16.90 9.74 0.60
CA GLY A 92 -17.12 9.04 1.86
C GLY A 92 -18.41 9.47 2.52
N THR A 93 -19.17 8.53 3.10
CA THR A 93 -20.53 8.78 3.59
C THR A 93 -20.68 8.81 5.09
N LYS A 94 -19.78 8.19 5.87
CA LYS A 94 -19.98 8.05 7.32
C LYS A 94 -19.08 8.96 8.16
N THR A 95 -17.83 8.55 8.34
CA THR A 95 -16.97 9.17 9.35
C THR A 95 -15.84 9.98 8.74
N GLN A 96 -15.40 9.63 7.55
CA GLN A 96 -14.26 10.25 6.88
C GLN A 96 -14.25 9.95 5.38
N LEU A 97 -13.55 10.75 4.61
CA LEU A 97 -13.33 10.52 3.19
C LEU A 97 -12.37 9.33 2.98
N LYS A 98 -12.50 8.60 1.86
CA LYS A 98 -11.58 7.52 1.49
C LYS A 98 -10.13 7.99 1.55
N ARG A 99 -9.80 9.19 1.03
CA ARG A 99 -8.44 9.76 1.08
C ARG A 99 -7.90 9.95 2.50
N GLU A 100 -8.75 10.33 3.45
CA GLU A 100 -8.33 10.51 4.85
C GLU A 100 -8.05 9.15 5.49
N PHE A 101 -8.85 8.16 5.17
CA PHE A 101 -8.67 6.79 5.59
C PHE A 101 -7.40 6.17 5.02
N VAL A 102 -7.12 6.39 3.73
CA VAL A 102 -5.85 6.00 3.09
C VAL A 102 -4.66 6.66 3.77
N ALA A 103 -4.74 7.96 4.09
CA ALA A 103 -3.69 8.67 4.79
C ALA A 103 -3.42 8.09 6.21
N GLU A 104 -4.46 7.63 6.92
CA GLU A 104 -4.30 6.94 8.21
C GLU A 104 -3.60 5.58 8.06
N ILE A 105 -3.98 4.79 7.07
CA ILE A 105 -3.34 3.49 6.80
C ILE A 105 -1.88 3.71 6.37
N ALA A 106 -1.63 4.65 5.46
CA ALA A 106 -0.30 5.01 4.99
C ALA A 106 0.60 5.49 6.13
N ALA A 107 0.05 6.26 7.08
CA ALA A 107 0.75 6.67 8.30
C ALA A 107 1.12 5.47 9.17
N SER A 108 0.19 4.55 9.39
CA SER A 108 0.41 3.35 10.19
C SER A 108 1.54 2.49 9.62
N LEU A 109 1.49 2.22 8.32
CA LEU A 109 2.53 1.49 7.59
C LEU A 109 3.86 2.25 7.61
N GLY A 110 3.82 3.56 7.32
CA GLY A 110 5.00 4.41 7.25
C GLY A 110 5.73 4.52 8.59
N PHE A 111 5.02 4.73 9.70
CA PHE A 111 5.65 4.79 11.02
C PHE A 111 6.17 3.42 11.46
N SER A 112 5.49 2.32 11.12
CA SER A 112 6.00 0.97 11.37
C SER A 112 7.30 0.71 10.60
N ALA A 113 7.36 1.11 9.32
CA ALA A 113 8.57 1.04 8.50
C ALA A 113 9.70 1.92 9.05
N ALA A 114 9.38 3.16 9.48
CA ALA A 114 10.38 4.06 10.08
C ALA A 114 10.97 3.51 11.37
N GLY A 115 10.17 2.81 12.19
CA GLY A 115 10.63 2.13 13.39
C GLY A 115 11.61 0.98 13.11
N ASN A 116 11.50 0.35 11.94
CA ASN A 116 12.42 -0.70 11.46
C ASN A 116 13.56 -0.16 10.59
N ASN A 117 13.70 1.17 10.50
CA ASN A 117 14.71 1.83 9.68
C ASN A 117 14.58 1.56 8.17
N ASP A 118 13.37 1.24 7.69
CA ASP A 118 13.05 1.00 6.29
C ASP A 118 12.79 2.30 5.52
N LYS A 119 12.89 2.24 4.18
CA LYS A 119 12.60 3.36 3.29
C LYS A 119 11.15 3.32 2.84
N VAL A 120 10.49 4.48 2.83
CA VAL A 120 9.11 4.63 2.35
C VAL A 120 9.06 5.67 1.24
N GLY A 121 8.42 5.33 0.12
CA GLY A 121 8.14 6.24 -0.99
C GLY A 121 6.66 6.29 -1.31
N LEU A 122 6.27 7.23 -2.16
CA LEU A 122 4.88 7.45 -2.58
C LEU A 122 4.82 7.66 -4.10
N ILE A 123 3.80 7.09 -4.71
CA ILE A 123 3.36 7.40 -6.07
C ILE A 123 1.88 7.76 -6.00
N LEU A 124 1.52 8.97 -6.43
CA LEU A 124 0.12 9.37 -6.65
C LEU A 124 -0.21 9.18 -8.12
N PHE A 125 -1.30 8.51 -8.41
CA PHE A 125 -1.73 8.22 -9.77
C PHE A 125 -3.25 8.32 -9.95
N ALA A 126 -3.70 8.54 -11.18
CA ALA A 126 -5.04 8.36 -11.69
C ALA A 126 -4.89 7.89 -13.16
N ASP A 127 -5.26 8.68 -14.16
CA ASP A 127 -5.00 8.41 -15.58
C ASP A 127 -3.52 8.41 -15.97
N LYS A 128 -2.67 8.97 -15.11
CA LYS A 128 -1.21 9.00 -15.20
C LYS A 128 -0.57 9.10 -13.81
N VAL A 129 0.75 9.08 -13.76
CA VAL A 129 1.49 9.38 -12.52
C VAL A 129 1.56 10.90 -12.33
N TYR A 130 0.98 11.39 -11.23
CA TYR A 130 0.93 12.81 -10.89
C TYR A 130 2.09 13.27 -10.03
N LYS A 131 2.48 12.44 -9.06
CA LYS A 131 3.54 12.80 -8.13
C LYS A 131 4.30 11.58 -7.64
N VAL A 132 5.61 11.73 -7.52
CA VAL A 132 6.48 10.69 -6.96
C VAL A 132 7.31 11.28 -5.84
N ILE A 133 7.28 10.63 -4.69
CA ILE A 133 8.19 10.91 -3.58
C ILE A 133 9.13 9.72 -3.48
N PRO A 134 10.44 9.91 -3.75
CA PRO A 134 11.42 8.83 -3.69
C PRO A 134 11.49 8.21 -2.28
N PRO A 135 11.81 6.91 -2.16
CA PRO A 135 11.88 6.24 -0.87
C PRO A 135 13.03 6.79 -0.03
N LYS A 136 12.69 7.32 1.14
CA LYS A 136 13.64 7.83 2.15
C LYS A 136 13.22 7.37 3.54
N LYS A 137 14.15 7.45 4.47
CA LYS A 137 13.93 7.11 5.89
C LYS A 137 13.48 8.33 6.69
N GLY A 138 12.90 8.04 7.83
CA GLY A 138 12.71 9.00 8.90
C GLY A 138 11.31 9.60 8.98
N ARG A 139 10.95 9.96 10.21
CA ARG A 139 9.63 10.45 10.58
C ARG A 139 9.18 11.70 9.80
N LYS A 140 10.09 12.66 9.57
CA LYS A 140 9.76 13.88 8.79
C LYS A 140 9.34 13.55 7.36
N HIS A 141 9.96 12.53 6.77
CA HIS A 141 9.63 12.08 5.44
C HIS A 141 8.24 11.43 5.38
N ILE A 142 7.89 10.62 6.39
CA ILE A 142 6.54 10.03 6.49
C ILE A 142 5.47 11.11 6.65
N LEU A 143 5.72 12.13 7.48
CA LEU A 143 4.80 13.26 7.63
C LEU A 143 4.60 14.03 6.30
N ALA A 144 5.66 14.18 5.50
CA ALA A 144 5.55 14.78 4.18
C ALA A 144 4.71 13.92 3.22
N ILE A 145 4.84 12.59 3.26
CA ILE A 145 4.00 11.66 2.50
C ILE A 145 2.53 11.80 2.89
N ILE A 146 2.22 11.76 4.19
CA ILE A 146 0.84 11.90 4.71
C ILE A 146 0.25 13.24 4.28
N SER A 147 1.01 14.33 4.45
CA SER A 147 0.58 15.67 4.01
C SER A 147 0.29 15.68 2.50
N THR A 148 1.15 15.05 1.69
CA THR A 148 0.96 14.98 0.24
C THR A 148 -0.32 14.24 -0.14
N ILE A 149 -0.64 13.12 0.52
CA ILE A 149 -1.90 12.38 0.28
C ILE A 149 -3.11 13.26 0.63
N LEU A 150 -3.09 13.94 1.77
CA LEU A 150 -4.20 14.77 2.23
C LEU A 150 -4.41 16.05 1.40
N THR A 151 -3.34 16.55 0.76
CA THR A 151 -3.37 17.78 -0.04
C THR A 151 -3.41 17.53 -1.55
N ALA A 152 -3.47 16.28 -1.97
CA ALA A 152 -3.58 15.96 -3.39
C ALA A 152 -4.90 16.50 -3.95
N ASP A 153 -4.82 17.12 -5.13
CA ASP A 153 -5.99 17.47 -5.92
C ASP A 153 -6.47 16.18 -6.60
N TYR A 154 -7.69 15.77 -6.28
CA TYR A 154 -8.29 14.59 -6.89
C TYR A 154 -8.76 14.92 -8.31
N VAL A 155 -8.58 13.97 -9.21
CA VAL A 155 -8.72 14.17 -10.64
C VAL A 155 -9.99 13.48 -11.14
N PRO A 156 -10.89 14.16 -11.88
CA PRO A 156 -12.05 13.52 -12.52
C PRO A 156 -11.58 12.72 -13.75
N ALA A 157 -10.92 11.60 -13.52
CA ALA A 157 -10.38 10.71 -14.53
C ALA A 157 -10.38 9.27 -14.02
N GLU A 158 -10.52 8.32 -14.94
CA GLU A 158 -10.42 6.90 -14.67
C GLU A 158 -9.05 6.55 -14.08
N SER A 159 -9.03 5.58 -13.18
CA SER A 159 -7.81 5.09 -12.55
C SER A 159 -7.08 4.10 -13.47
N LYS A 160 -5.84 4.40 -13.84
CA LYS A 160 -4.97 3.54 -14.66
C LYS A 160 -3.91 2.86 -13.80
N ILE A 161 -4.30 1.80 -13.12
CA ILE A 161 -3.44 0.98 -12.25
C ILE A 161 -2.21 0.49 -13.01
N ASP A 162 -2.37 0.11 -14.27
CA ASP A 162 -1.30 -0.39 -15.13
C ASP A 162 -0.18 0.60 -15.29
N MET A 163 -0.51 1.88 -15.49
CA MET A 163 0.50 2.95 -15.63
C MET A 163 1.28 3.16 -14.34
N ALA A 164 0.62 3.05 -13.18
CA ALA A 164 1.31 3.15 -11.89
C ALA A 164 2.28 1.97 -11.69
N LEU A 165 1.87 0.76 -12.06
CA LEU A 165 2.71 -0.44 -12.00
C LEU A 165 3.86 -0.39 -13.02
N GLU A 166 3.60 0.02 -14.26
CA GLU A 166 4.64 0.19 -15.28
C GLU A 166 5.69 1.20 -14.84
N TYR A 167 5.25 2.36 -14.32
CA TYR A 167 6.16 3.36 -13.78
C TYR A 167 7.00 2.78 -12.64
N MET A 168 6.36 2.11 -11.69
CA MET A 168 7.04 1.44 -10.58
C MET A 168 8.10 0.45 -11.09
N MET A 169 7.76 -0.39 -12.06
CA MET A 169 8.64 -1.38 -12.66
C MET A 169 9.81 -0.75 -13.43
N SER A 170 9.58 0.40 -14.06
CA SER A 170 10.61 1.12 -14.85
C SER A 170 11.65 1.78 -13.95
N VAL A 171 11.21 2.42 -12.86
CA VAL A 171 12.07 3.25 -11.99
C VAL A 171 12.72 2.43 -10.87
N PHE A 172 11.96 1.52 -10.23
CA PHE A 172 12.41 0.79 -9.05
C PHE A 172 12.84 -0.64 -9.42
N LYS A 173 14.15 -0.85 -9.58
CA LYS A 173 14.71 -2.16 -10.01
C LYS A 173 14.81 -3.17 -8.87
N LYS A 174 15.04 -2.71 -7.63
CA LYS A 174 15.14 -3.58 -6.44
C LYS A 174 13.75 -4.07 -6.02
N ARG A 175 13.70 -5.31 -5.52
CA ARG A 175 12.48 -5.87 -4.94
C ARG A 175 11.99 -4.99 -3.78
N SER A 176 10.73 -4.61 -3.82
CA SER A 176 10.10 -3.69 -2.87
C SER A 176 8.74 -4.22 -2.44
N MET A 177 8.25 -3.74 -1.32
CA MET A 177 6.85 -3.94 -0.92
C MET A 177 6.00 -2.85 -1.55
N LEU A 178 4.94 -3.23 -2.25
CA LEU A 178 4.00 -2.32 -2.87
C LEU A 178 2.66 -2.41 -2.15
N PHE A 179 2.21 -1.30 -1.61
CA PHE A 179 0.87 -1.13 -1.06
C PHE A 179 0.10 -0.24 -2.01
N MET A 180 -0.87 -0.82 -2.71
CA MET A 180 -1.69 -0.11 -3.69
C MET A 180 -3.06 0.17 -3.10
N PHE A 181 -3.43 1.44 -3.03
CA PHE A 181 -4.70 1.93 -2.51
C PHE A 181 -5.56 2.45 -3.66
N SER A 182 -6.68 1.81 -3.92
CA SER A 182 -7.68 2.18 -4.91
C SER A 182 -9.03 1.57 -4.53
N ASP A 183 -10.11 1.95 -5.15
CA ASP A 183 -11.37 1.22 -5.07
C ASP A 183 -11.47 0.11 -6.13
N PHE A 184 -10.53 0.08 -7.10
CA PHE A 184 -10.44 -0.92 -8.16
C PHE A 184 -11.73 -1.06 -8.99
N GLU A 185 -12.43 0.06 -9.22
CA GLU A 185 -13.67 0.04 -10.01
C GLU A 185 -13.42 0.07 -11.53
N ASP A 186 -12.25 0.59 -11.95
CA ASP A 186 -11.85 0.69 -13.35
C ASP A 186 -11.18 -0.59 -13.88
N GLU A 187 -11.10 -0.67 -15.21
CA GLU A 187 -10.45 -1.78 -15.88
C GLU A 187 -8.91 -1.68 -15.76
N TYR A 188 -8.27 -2.82 -15.57
CA TYR A 188 -6.80 -2.97 -15.50
C TYR A 188 -6.34 -4.26 -16.19
N ASP A 189 -5.06 -4.29 -16.60
CA ASP A 189 -4.47 -5.50 -17.20
C ASP A 189 -3.94 -6.46 -16.12
N VAL A 190 -4.59 -7.59 -15.95
CA VAL A 190 -4.18 -8.68 -15.03
C VAL A 190 -2.75 -9.17 -15.31
N LYS A 191 -2.27 -9.04 -16.56
CA LYS A 191 -0.89 -9.41 -16.91
C LYS A 191 0.11 -8.49 -16.23
N MET A 192 -0.17 -7.16 -16.18
CA MET A 192 0.69 -6.20 -15.51
C MET A 192 0.72 -6.45 -14.00
N LEU A 193 -0.43 -6.74 -13.38
CA LEU A 193 -0.53 -7.15 -11.99
C LEU A 193 0.36 -8.38 -11.69
N ARG A 194 0.32 -9.39 -12.55
CA ARG A 194 1.14 -10.61 -12.44
C ARG A 194 2.63 -10.33 -12.59
N VAL A 195 3.03 -9.48 -13.55
CA VAL A 195 4.44 -9.09 -13.75
C VAL A 195 4.98 -8.34 -12.54
N ALA A 196 4.21 -7.38 -12.02
CA ALA A 196 4.57 -6.60 -10.83
C ALA A 196 4.72 -7.49 -9.59
N SER A 197 3.80 -8.44 -9.37
CA SER A 197 3.81 -9.35 -8.23
C SER A 197 4.98 -10.34 -8.23
N ARG A 198 5.48 -10.73 -9.40
CA ARG A 198 6.68 -11.58 -9.52
C ARG A 198 7.94 -10.85 -9.08
N LYS A 199 8.04 -9.55 -9.36
CA LYS A 199 9.22 -8.75 -9.02
C LYS A 199 9.14 -8.13 -7.64
N HIS A 200 7.99 -7.63 -7.27
CA HIS A 200 7.71 -6.95 -6.01
C HIS A 200 6.71 -7.74 -5.18
N GLN A 201 6.58 -7.37 -3.94
CA GLN A 201 5.60 -7.93 -3.04
C GLN A 201 4.37 -7.02 -3.04
N LEU A 202 3.36 -7.37 -3.82
CA LEU A 202 2.19 -6.53 -4.06
C LEU A 202 1.03 -6.89 -3.12
N LEU A 203 0.51 -5.88 -2.44
CA LEU A 203 -0.73 -5.91 -1.68
C LEU A 203 -1.67 -4.83 -2.21
N GLY A 204 -2.78 -5.22 -2.80
CA GLY A 204 -3.90 -4.35 -3.09
C GLY A 204 -4.73 -4.09 -1.83
N MET A 205 -5.07 -2.85 -1.60
CA MET A 205 -5.99 -2.41 -0.56
C MET A 205 -7.18 -1.74 -1.23
N ARG A 206 -8.26 -2.51 -1.42
CA ARG A 206 -9.50 -1.97 -1.92
C ARG A 206 -10.19 -1.19 -0.82
N ILE A 207 -10.30 0.13 -1.03
CA ILE A 207 -10.96 1.04 -0.09
C ILE A 207 -12.36 1.34 -0.61
N PHE A 208 -13.37 0.99 0.16
CA PHE A 208 -14.76 1.18 -0.24
C PHE A 208 -15.62 1.71 0.90
N ASP A 209 -16.72 2.37 0.51
CA ASP A 209 -17.77 2.81 1.42
C ASP A 209 -18.99 1.90 1.28
N ASP A 210 -19.87 1.84 2.29
CA ASP A 210 -21.07 1.01 2.23
C ASP A 210 -21.94 1.29 1.00
N LYS A 211 -21.96 2.54 0.54
CA LYS A 211 -22.77 2.94 -0.61
C LYS A 211 -22.15 2.61 -1.97
N ASP A 212 -20.89 2.23 -2.00
CA ASP A 212 -20.28 1.65 -3.19
C ASP A 212 -20.84 0.24 -3.44
N VAL A 213 -21.32 -0.43 -2.39
CA VAL A 213 -21.82 -1.81 -2.45
C VAL A 213 -23.35 -1.87 -2.42
N GLU A 214 -23.97 -1.06 -1.57
CA GLU A 214 -25.42 -1.06 -1.40
C GLU A 214 -25.99 0.36 -1.48
N ILE A 215 -26.93 0.56 -2.40
CA ILE A 215 -27.62 1.83 -2.56
C ILE A 215 -28.91 1.80 -1.71
N PRO A 216 -29.11 2.80 -0.82
CA PRO A 216 -30.35 2.90 -0.03
C PRO A 216 -31.53 3.29 -0.92
N ASP A 217 -32.76 3.04 -0.42
CA ASP A 217 -33.97 3.53 -1.03
C ASP A 217 -34.09 5.06 -0.78
N VAL A 218 -33.80 5.84 -1.81
CA VAL A 218 -33.92 7.31 -1.81
C VAL A 218 -34.83 7.82 -2.91
N GLY A 219 -35.65 6.92 -3.50
CA GLY A 219 -36.59 7.28 -4.57
C GLY A 219 -35.93 7.31 -5.96
N TYR A 220 -36.54 8.14 -6.81
CA TYR A 220 -36.02 8.35 -8.17
C TYR A 220 -34.91 9.40 -8.14
N THR A 221 -33.68 8.98 -8.39
CA THR A 221 -32.47 9.77 -8.17
C THR A 221 -31.57 9.81 -9.39
N LEU A 222 -30.92 10.96 -9.59
CA LEU A 222 -29.87 11.14 -10.59
C LEU A 222 -28.51 10.73 -9.98
N PHE A 223 -27.90 9.71 -10.55
CA PHE A 223 -26.51 9.34 -10.27
C PHE A 223 -25.59 10.01 -11.28
N GLN A 224 -24.51 10.55 -10.79
CA GLN A 224 -23.44 11.07 -11.62
C GLN A 224 -22.16 10.31 -11.32
N ASP A 225 -21.56 9.78 -12.36
CA ASP A 225 -20.23 9.17 -12.30
C ASP A 225 -19.19 10.26 -12.02
N ALA A 226 -18.39 10.07 -10.98
CA ALA A 226 -17.45 11.07 -10.50
C ALA A 226 -16.28 11.31 -11.47
N GLU A 227 -15.96 10.34 -12.31
CA GLU A 227 -14.80 10.36 -13.20
C GLU A 227 -15.17 10.80 -14.61
N THR A 228 -16.24 10.24 -15.15
CA THR A 228 -16.70 10.54 -16.53
C THR A 228 -17.73 11.66 -16.60
N GLY A 229 -18.34 12.03 -15.46
CA GLY A 229 -19.43 13.00 -15.38
C GLY A 229 -20.75 12.50 -16.01
N LYS A 230 -20.82 11.26 -16.48
CA LYS A 230 -22.04 10.67 -17.05
C LYS A 230 -23.13 10.60 -16.00
N GLN A 231 -24.34 10.94 -16.42
CA GLN A 231 -25.50 10.95 -15.55
C GLN A 231 -26.50 9.88 -15.97
N ILE A 232 -27.02 9.15 -14.97
CA ILE A 232 -28.08 8.16 -15.17
C ILE A 232 -29.17 8.35 -14.13
N TRP A 233 -30.41 8.29 -14.59
CA TRP A 233 -31.56 8.26 -13.69
C TRP A 233 -31.83 6.83 -13.27
N ALA A 234 -31.96 6.60 -11.97
CA ALA A 234 -32.35 5.30 -11.44
C ALA A 234 -33.44 5.40 -10.37
N ASN A 235 -34.35 4.45 -10.39
CA ASN A 235 -35.36 4.30 -9.37
C ASN A 235 -34.84 3.38 -8.26
N THR A 236 -34.30 4.00 -7.22
CA THR A 236 -33.76 3.24 -6.07
C THR A 236 -34.83 2.63 -5.18
N SER A 237 -36.12 2.99 -5.32
CA SER A 237 -37.22 2.30 -4.63
C SER A 237 -37.49 0.90 -5.20
N SER A 238 -37.01 0.60 -6.41
CA SER A 238 -37.09 -0.75 -6.98
C SER A 238 -36.15 -1.71 -6.23
N ALA A 239 -36.71 -2.61 -5.45
CA ALA A 239 -35.96 -3.66 -4.75
C ALA A 239 -35.14 -4.53 -5.75
N ARG A 240 -35.73 -4.81 -6.93
CA ARG A 240 -35.05 -5.56 -7.99
C ARG A 240 -33.81 -4.83 -8.49
N TRP A 241 -33.89 -3.51 -8.75
CA TRP A 241 -32.76 -2.71 -9.21
C TRP A 241 -31.63 -2.68 -8.17
N ARG A 242 -31.96 -2.46 -6.89
CA ARG A 242 -30.97 -2.49 -5.81
C ARG A 242 -30.30 -3.85 -5.68
N TYR A 243 -31.06 -4.94 -5.81
CA TYR A 243 -30.52 -6.29 -5.79
C TYR A 243 -29.57 -6.56 -6.97
N GLU A 244 -29.97 -6.19 -8.19
CA GLU A 244 -29.14 -6.34 -9.38
C GLU A 244 -27.84 -5.52 -9.28
N PHE A 245 -27.91 -4.31 -8.70
CA PHE A 245 -26.74 -3.49 -8.44
C PHE A 245 -25.79 -4.17 -7.43
N ALA A 246 -26.29 -4.60 -6.28
CA ALA A 246 -25.48 -5.26 -5.25
C ALA A 246 -24.84 -6.57 -5.77
N GLU A 247 -25.57 -7.38 -6.53
CA GLU A 247 -25.02 -8.60 -7.13
C GLU A 247 -23.91 -8.29 -8.17
N LYS A 248 -24.08 -7.22 -8.95
CA LYS A 248 -23.03 -6.77 -9.89
C LYS A 248 -21.76 -6.35 -9.14
N GLN A 249 -21.89 -5.58 -8.08
CA GLN A 249 -20.73 -5.17 -7.26
C GLN A 249 -20.05 -6.38 -6.60
N LYS A 250 -20.84 -7.30 -6.06
CA LYS A 250 -20.32 -8.55 -5.48
C LYS A 250 -19.54 -9.39 -6.49
N GLN A 251 -20.05 -9.48 -7.73
CA GLN A 251 -19.35 -10.21 -8.80
C GLN A 251 -18.05 -9.50 -9.19
N LYS A 252 -18.02 -8.15 -9.28
CA LYS A 252 -16.78 -7.39 -9.50
C LYS A 252 -15.73 -7.68 -8.44
N VAL A 253 -16.12 -7.65 -7.16
CA VAL A 253 -15.20 -7.95 -6.05
C VAL A 253 -14.65 -9.36 -6.14
N LYS A 254 -15.50 -10.34 -6.46
CA LYS A 254 -15.08 -11.72 -6.63
C LYS A 254 -14.07 -11.87 -7.77
N ASN A 255 -14.33 -11.25 -8.92
CA ASN A 255 -13.39 -11.27 -10.05
C ASN A 255 -12.05 -10.62 -9.66
N LEU A 256 -12.09 -9.50 -8.94
CA LEU A 256 -10.89 -8.81 -8.42
C LEU A 256 -10.07 -9.73 -7.50
N GLU A 257 -10.73 -10.44 -6.57
CA GLU A 257 -10.07 -11.39 -5.67
C GLU A 257 -9.41 -12.54 -6.46
N GLU A 258 -10.10 -13.10 -7.45
CA GLU A 258 -9.57 -14.13 -8.34
C GLU A 258 -8.37 -13.64 -9.16
N ASP A 259 -8.40 -12.39 -9.67
CA ASP A 259 -7.29 -11.78 -10.43
C ASP A 259 -6.05 -11.61 -9.57
N PHE A 260 -6.22 -11.13 -8.33
CA PHE A 260 -5.11 -10.98 -7.38
C PHE A 260 -4.53 -12.33 -6.99
N GLU A 261 -5.36 -13.33 -6.68
CA GLU A 261 -4.92 -14.68 -6.35
C GLU A 261 -4.16 -15.32 -7.50
N ASN A 262 -4.70 -15.27 -8.73
CA ASN A 262 -4.06 -15.78 -9.95
C ASN A 262 -2.75 -15.06 -10.29
N SER A 263 -2.57 -13.84 -9.79
CA SER A 263 -1.36 -13.04 -9.97
C SER A 263 -0.33 -13.22 -8.87
N SER A 264 -0.59 -14.08 -7.87
CA SER A 264 0.24 -14.23 -6.67
C SER A 264 0.40 -12.92 -5.88
N ALA A 265 -0.54 -12.01 -6.05
CA ALA A 265 -0.71 -10.81 -5.24
C ALA A 265 -1.72 -11.06 -4.12
N LYS A 266 -1.73 -10.21 -3.12
CA LYS A 266 -2.76 -10.26 -2.08
C LYS A 266 -3.69 -9.07 -2.22
N LEU A 267 -4.96 -9.28 -1.88
CA LEU A 267 -5.98 -8.22 -1.81
C LEU A 267 -6.54 -8.14 -0.40
N MET A 268 -6.82 -6.93 0.03
CA MET A 268 -7.56 -6.63 1.25
C MET A 268 -8.73 -5.71 0.91
N ASN A 269 -9.94 -6.14 1.22
CA ASN A 269 -11.14 -5.31 1.10
C ASN A 269 -11.35 -4.60 2.46
N ILE A 270 -11.29 -3.28 2.49
CA ILE A 270 -11.36 -2.49 3.73
C ILE A 270 -12.44 -1.42 3.59
N ASN A 271 -13.48 -1.54 4.40
CA ASN A 271 -14.53 -0.53 4.50
C ASN A 271 -14.05 0.69 5.30
N THR A 272 -14.37 1.90 4.85
CA THR A 272 -14.01 3.16 5.54
C THR A 272 -14.57 3.27 6.95
N GLY A 273 -15.64 2.52 7.28
CA GLY A 273 -16.25 2.44 8.61
C GLY A 273 -15.61 1.42 9.55
N GLU A 274 -14.62 0.62 9.07
CA GLU A 274 -14.00 -0.45 9.84
C GLU A 274 -12.64 -0.07 10.42
N ASP A 275 -12.19 -0.84 11.41
CA ASP A 275 -10.85 -0.68 11.97
C ASP A 275 -9.82 -1.43 11.11
N TYR A 276 -9.13 -0.71 10.24
CA TYR A 276 -8.09 -1.23 9.37
C TYR A 276 -6.96 -1.96 10.12
N SER A 277 -6.75 -1.65 11.40
CA SER A 277 -5.67 -2.28 12.19
C SER A 277 -5.84 -3.79 12.28
N LYS A 278 -7.07 -4.30 12.31
CA LYS A 278 -7.37 -5.73 12.33
C LYS A 278 -6.90 -6.42 11.05
N PHE A 279 -7.12 -5.78 9.90
CA PHE A 279 -6.71 -6.30 8.58
C PHE A 279 -5.19 -6.33 8.44
N LEU A 280 -4.51 -5.23 8.81
CA LEU A 280 -3.05 -5.17 8.82
C LEU A 280 -2.45 -6.22 9.75
N TYR A 281 -3.02 -6.37 10.95
CA TYR A 281 -2.59 -7.38 11.91
C TYR A 281 -2.69 -8.80 11.35
N GLN A 282 -3.83 -9.16 10.76
CA GLN A 282 -4.04 -10.47 10.15
C GLN A 282 -3.08 -10.73 9.00
N TYR A 283 -2.81 -9.71 8.19
CA TYR A 283 -1.87 -9.82 7.07
C TYR A 283 -0.45 -10.12 7.53
N PHE A 284 0.04 -9.36 8.50
CA PHE A 284 1.39 -9.52 9.01
C PHE A 284 1.59 -10.80 9.85
N ARG A 285 0.54 -11.28 10.51
CA ARG A 285 0.58 -12.52 11.32
C ARG A 285 0.61 -13.80 10.47
N LYS A 286 -0.07 -13.81 9.32
CA LYS A 286 -0.14 -14.99 8.43
C LYS A 286 1.14 -15.19 7.59
N ARG A 287 2.17 -14.43 7.84
CA ARG A 287 3.49 -14.51 7.22
C ARG A 287 4.55 -14.90 8.20
#